data_055d8f611ed0919935182eb7828a930b
#
_entry.id   055d8f611ed0919935182eb7828a930b
#
_cell.length_a   1.000
_cell.length_b   1.000
_cell.length_c   1.000
_cell.angle_alpha   90.00
_cell.angle_beta   90.00
_cell.angle_gamma   90.00
#
_symmetry.space_group_name_H-M   'P 1'
#
loop_
_entity.id
_entity.type
_entity.pdbx_description
1 polymer ?
#
loop_
_entity_poly.entity_id
_entity_poly.type
_entity_poly.pdbx_seq_one_letter_code
_entity_poly.pdbx_strand_id
1 'polypeptide(L)'
;SGAEPLEAWWQQVLAATKNKGIPALVYKFDRRPIKVRVPLGAINPELHLDSPFTADLLWDDFIFLLKELYTKDIAEHDDVD
;
A
#
# COMPACT_ATOMS: atom_id res chain seq x y z
N SER A 1 -4.33 -20.71 16.45
CA SER A 1 -5.55 -19.97 16.49
C SER A 1 -5.90 -19.50 15.09
N GLY A 2 -7.16 -19.53 14.81
CA GLY A 2 -7.62 -19.09 13.53
C GLY A 2 -7.76 -17.58 13.39
N ALA A 3 -7.63 -16.87 14.49
CA ALA A 3 -7.83 -15.44 14.45
C ALA A 3 -6.64 -14.77 13.78
N GLU A 4 -6.92 -14.07 12.70
CA GLU A 4 -5.90 -13.32 11.99
C GLU A 4 -5.78 -11.96 12.64
N PRO A 5 -4.61 -11.59 13.14
CA PRO A 5 -4.42 -10.23 13.64
C PRO A 5 -4.37 -9.19 12.53
N LEU A 6 -4.33 -9.63 11.29
CA LEU A 6 -4.13 -8.75 10.14
C LEU A 6 -5.20 -7.67 10.05
N GLU A 7 -6.47 -8.04 10.24
CA GLU A 7 -7.53 -7.03 10.16
C GLU A 7 -7.41 -6.01 11.28
N ALA A 8 -7.06 -6.48 12.49
CA ALA A 8 -6.87 -5.55 13.59
C ALA A 8 -5.71 -4.60 13.33
N TRP A 9 -4.61 -5.12 12.82
CA TRP A 9 -3.46 -4.29 12.43
C TRP A 9 -3.87 -3.29 11.37
N TRP A 10 -4.63 -3.74 10.38
CA TRP A 10 -5.06 -2.86 9.29
C TRP A 10 -5.93 -1.72 9.81
N GLN A 11 -6.86 -2.02 10.74
CA GLN A 11 -7.67 -0.98 11.32
C GLN A 11 -6.84 0.04 12.09
N GLN A 12 -5.78 -0.42 12.77
CA GLN A 12 -4.87 0.48 13.46
C GLN A 12 -4.15 1.39 12.47
N VAL A 13 -3.72 0.85 11.35
CA VAL A 13 -3.05 1.65 10.32
C VAL A 13 -4.00 2.70 9.75
N LEU A 14 -5.23 2.29 9.46
CA LEU A 14 -6.23 3.23 8.92
C LEU A 14 -6.47 4.37 9.90
N ALA A 15 -6.58 4.06 11.18
CA ALA A 15 -6.81 5.09 12.18
C ALA A 15 -5.61 6.02 12.30
N ALA A 16 -4.40 5.46 12.24
CA ALA A 16 -3.18 6.25 12.40
C ALA A 16 -2.91 7.15 11.21
N THR A 17 -3.33 6.75 10.01
CA THR A 17 -3.03 7.49 8.80
C THR A 17 -4.21 8.32 8.30
N LYS A 18 -5.27 8.39 9.06
CA LYS A 18 -6.45 9.13 8.65
C LYS A 18 -6.06 10.55 8.29
N ASN A 19 -6.35 10.95 7.05
CA ASN A 19 -6.05 12.30 6.54
C ASN A 19 -4.54 12.62 6.52
N LYS A 20 -3.68 11.61 6.57
CA LYS A 20 -2.24 11.84 6.62
C LYS A 20 -1.48 11.08 5.56
N GLY A 21 -2.12 10.72 4.47
CA GLY A 21 -1.45 10.02 3.40
C GLY A 21 -2.09 8.68 3.12
N ILE A 22 -1.38 7.85 2.40
CA ILE A 22 -1.87 6.54 1.98
C ILE A 22 -1.46 5.50 3.03
N PRO A 23 -2.43 4.79 3.61
CA PRO A 23 -2.08 3.75 4.57
C PRO A 23 -1.38 2.57 3.90
N ALA A 24 -0.40 2.01 4.59
CA ALA A 24 0.28 0.82 4.12
C ALA A 24 0.69 0.00 5.34
N LEU A 25 0.44 -1.29 5.27
CA LEU A 25 0.77 -2.20 6.36
C LEU A 25 1.73 -3.26 5.85
N VAL A 26 2.96 -3.23 6.36
CA VAL A 26 3.95 -4.26 6.05
C VAL A 26 3.82 -5.35 7.10
N TYR A 27 3.70 -6.59 6.65
CA TYR A 27 3.49 -7.68 7.59
C TYR A 27 4.13 -8.97 7.06
N LYS A 28 4.40 -9.87 7.97
CA LYS A 28 4.97 -11.17 7.64
C LYS A 28 4.47 -12.19 8.64
N PHE A 29 3.91 -13.27 8.12
CA PHE A 29 3.58 -14.41 8.96
C PHE A 29 4.69 -15.45 8.87
N ASP A 30 4.73 -16.35 9.84
CA ASP A 30 5.77 -17.36 9.91
C ASP A 30 5.88 -18.13 8.59
N ARG A 31 7.11 -18.24 8.09
CA ARG A 31 7.41 -19.00 6.86
C ARG A 31 6.68 -18.48 5.62
N ARG A 32 6.21 -17.24 5.66
CA ARG A 32 5.56 -16.62 4.54
C ARG A 32 6.37 -15.42 4.08
N PRO A 33 6.21 -15.01 2.85
CA PRO A 33 6.94 -13.82 2.37
C PRO A 33 6.39 -12.56 3.03
N ILE A 34 7.22 -11.53 3.02
CA ILE A 34 6.79 -10.21 3.47
C ILE A 34 5.77 -9.67 2.47
N LYS A 35 4.68 -9.14 2.99
CA LYS A 35 3.63 -8.55 2.18
C LYS A 35 3.31 -7.15 2.65
N VAL A 36 2.68 -6.39 1.76
CA VAL A 36 2.24 -5.03 2.06
C VAL A 36 0.78 -4.91 1.66
N ARG A 37 -0.04 -4.48 2.59
CA ARG A 37 -1.45 -4.18 2.29
C ARG A 37 -1.62 -2.70 2.08
N VAL A 38 -2.30 -2.34 1.01
CA VAL A 38 -2.64 -0.95 0.69
C VAL A 38 -4.10 -0.90 0.24
N PRO A 39 -4.72 0.29 0.28
CA PRO A 39 -6.03 0.43 -0.33
C PRO A 39 -5.93 0.15 -1.83
N LEU A 40 -6.93 -0.52 -2.37
CA LEU A 40 -6.91 -0.80 -3.79
C LEU A 40 -6.88 0.49 -4.61
N GLY A 41 -7.48 1.56 -4.09
CA GLY A 41 -7.45 2.85 -4.76
C GLY A 41 -6.06 3.45 -4.88
N ALA A 42 -5.10 2.97 -4.09
CA ALA A 42 -3.72 3.43 -4.23
C ALA A 42 -3.08 2.88 -5.52
N ILE A 43 -3.61 1.78 -6.03
CA ILE A 43 -3.09 1.15 -7.24
C ILE A 43 -3.99 1.45 -8.43
N ASN A 44 -5.29 1.47 -8.19
CA ASN A 44 -6.27 1.67 -9.24
C ASN A 44 -6.88 3.07 -9.08
N PRO A 45 -6.52 4.01 -9.96
CA PRO A 45 -6.99 5.40 -9.83
C PRO A 45 -8.49 5.57 -10.05
N GLU A 46 -9.16 4.55 -10.56
CA GLU A 46 -10.61 4.61 -10.72
C GLU A 46 -11.35 4.41 -9.42
N LEU A 47 -10.63 3.97 -8.37
CA LEU A 47 -11.23 3.76 -7.06
C LEU A 47 -10.82 4.86 -6.12
N HIS A 48 -11.72 5.24 -5.23
CA HIS A 48 -11.40 6.20 -4.19
C HIS A 48 -10.51 5.54 -3.13
N LEU A 49 -9.60 6.33 -2.57
CA LEU A 49 -8.71 5.81 -1.52
C LEU A 49 -9.49 5.37 -0.28
N ASP A 50 -10.64 5.97 -0.03
CA ASP A 50 -11.49 5.61 1.10
C ASP A 50 -12.31 4.35 0.87
N SER A 51 -12.24 3.80 -0.34
CA SER A 51 -12.93 2.56 -0.64
C SER A 51 -12.44 1.45 0.29
N PRO A 52 -13.32 0.54 0.72
CA PRO A 52 -12.90 -0.52 1.64
C PRO A 52 -12.07 -1.62 1.00
N PHE A 53 -11.93 -1.59 -0.32
CA PHE A 53 -11.18 -2.63 -1.01
C PHE A 53 -9.70 -2.45 -0.79
N THR A 54 -8.99 -3.57 -0.59
CA THR A 54 -7.56 -3.58 -0.34
C THR A 54 -6.86 -4.54 -1.28
N ALA A 55 -5.55 -4.38 -1.38
CA ALA A 55 -4.69 -5.30 -2.11
C ALA A 55 -3.50 -5.65 -1.24
N ASP A 56 -3.13 -6.93 -1.26
CA ASP A 56 -1.98 -7.42 -0.52
C ASP A 56 -0.92 -7.82 -1.52
N LEU A 57 0.18 -7.07 -1.54
CA LEU A 57 1.25 -7.24 -2.53
C LEU A 57 2.45 -7.90 -1.89
N LEU A 58 3.19 -8.65 -2.68
CA LEU A 58 4.52 -9.08 -2.25
C LEU A 58 5.41 -7.86 -2.12
N TRP A 59 6.37 -7.94 -1.19
CA TRP A 59 7.28 -6.81 -0.94
C TRP A 59 7.95 -6.33 -2.22
N ASP A 60 8.46 -7.27 -3.02
CA ASP A 60 9.16 -6.88 -4.25
C ASP A 60 8.24 -6.18 -5.23
N ASP A 61 7.00 -6.65 -5.32
CA ASP A 61 6.03 -6.01 -6.21
C ASP A 61 5.69 -4.60 -5.74
N PHE A 62 5.55 -4.44 -4.43
CA PHE A 62 5.27 -3.14 -3.85
C PHE A 62 6.41 -2.16 -4.14
N ILE A 63 7.64 -2.59 -3.95
CA ILE A 63 8.80 -1.76 -4.22
C ILE A 63 8.86 -1.39 -5.70
N PHE A 64 8.56 -2.35 -6.58
CA PHE A 64 8.54 -2.07 -8.01
C PHE A 64 7.52 -0.98 -8.36
N LEU A 65 6.33 -1.09 -7.79
CA LEU A 65 5.30 -0.08 -8.01
C LEU A 65 5.71 1.29 -7.51
N LEU A 66 6.31 1.35 -6.33
CA LEU A 66 6.79 2.62 -5.80
C LEU A 66 7.80 3.26 -6.73
N LYS A 67 8.73 2.46 -7.24
CA LYS A 67 9.75 2.98 -8.15
C LYS A 67 9.14 3.49 -9.44
N GLU A 68 8.16 2.78 -9.95
CA GLU A 68 7.49 3.21 -11.18
C GLU A 68 6.79 4.55 -10.98
N LEU A 69 6.09 4.71 -9.87
CA LEU A 69 5.39 5.97 -9.59
C LEU A 69 6.37 7.12 -9.40
N TYR A 70 7.43 6.89 -8.63
CA TYR A 70 8.41 7.94 -8.39
C TYR A 70 9.21 8.26 -9.64
N THR A 71 9.53 7.26 -10.44
CA THR A 71 10.27 7.49 -11.67
C THR A 71 9.46 8.35 -12.63
N LYS A 72 8.17 8.10 -12.71
CA LYS A 72 7.30 8.94 -13.52
C LYS A 72 7.34 10.38 -13.07
N ASP A 73 7.24 10.58 -11.75
CA ASP A 73 7.25 11.92 -11.18
C ASP A 73 8.56 12.63 -11.51
N ILE A 74 9.67 11.93 -11.32
CA ILE A 74 10.98 12.51 -11.61
C ILE A 74 11.13 12.84 -13.07
N ALA A 75 10.65 11.96 -13.95
CA ALA A 75 10.73 12.20 -15.38
C ALA A 75 9.94 13.43 -15.79
N GLU A 76 8.79 13.63 -15.19
CA GLU A 76 7.99 14.81 -15.47
C GLU A 76 8.70 16.07 -15.03
N HIS A 77 9.38 16.03 -13.90
CA HIS A 77 10.17 17.17 -13.45
C HIS A 77 11.34 17.46 -14.39
N ASP A 78 12.00 16.42 -14.86
CA ASP A 78 13.12 16.58 -15.78
C ASP A 78 12.68 17.19 -17.09
N ASP A 79 11.48 16.86 -17.54
CA ASP A 79 10.97 17.38 -18.80
C ASP A 79 10.74 18.89 -18.76
N VAL A 80 10.57 19.43 -17.57
CA VAL A 80 10.37 20.86 -17.42
C VAL A 80 11.67 21.63 -17.64
N ASP A 81 12.77 21.00 -17.33
CA ASP A 81 14.08 21.63 -17.50
C ASP A 81 14.46 21.76 -18.94
#